data_86d27073fefbb3d3c5f3036ad177199a
#
_entry.id   86d27073fefbb3d3c5f3036ad177199a
#
_cell.length_a   1.000
_cell.length_b   1.000
_cell.length_c   1.000
_cell.angle_alpha   90.00
_cell.angle_beta   90.00
_cell.angle_gamma   90.00
#
_symmetry.space_group_name_H-M   'P 1'
#
loop_
_entity.id
_entity.type
_entity.pdbx_description
1 polymer ?
#
loop_
_entity_poly.entity_id
_entity_poly.type
_entity_poly.pdbx_seq_one_letter_code
_entity_poly.pdbx_strand_id
1 'polypeptide(L)'
;MARENTIARPAGAILHSARLYDALVWFALRGRERQLRQRLLDLSGVRSGESVLDVGCGTGTLAILAKQIVGPSGTVCGVDASAEMLARARSKAVRAGVEVRFENAAAQALPVPDSSFDLALGTMMLHHLGRAARQQLAAELRRVLKPGGRVLLVDFAKPEATRRGFAGHFRHRQGHVDVADIVALLEAAGFRSVTSGVVGVKNLHFTLATSSD
;
A
#
# COMPACT_ATOMS: atom_id res chain seq x y z
N MET A 1 -5.48 9.46 38.58
CA MET A 1 -6.01 8.29 37.87
C MET A 1 -5.64 8.42 36.39
N ALA A 2 -4.54 7.78 35.99
CA ALA A 2 -4.07 7.76 34.60
C ALA A 2 -4.90 6.73 33.82
N ARG A 3 -5.51 7.13 32.71
CA ARG A 3 -6.18 6.21 31.79
C ARG A 3 -5.11 5.51 30.97
N GLU A 4 -4.93 4.22 31.18
CA GLU A 4 -4.15 3.36 30.29
C GLU A 4 -4.82 3.36 28.90
N ASN A 5 -4.07 3.88 27.94
CA ASN A 5 -4.47 3.88 26.54
C ASN A 5 -4.17 2.48 25.96
N THR A 6 -5.15 1.59 26.05
CA THR A 6 -5.06 0.24 25.46
C THR A 6 -5.06 0.38 23.94
N ILE A 7 -3.87 0.36 23.34
CA ILE A 7 -3.71 0.27 21.88
C ILE A 7 -4.29 -1.07 21.44
N ALA A 8 -5.42 -1.04 20.73
CA ALA A 8 -6.04 -2.21 20.15
C ALA A 8 -5.04 -2.94 19.25
N ARG A 9 -4.77 -4.22 19.53
CA ARG A 9 -3.91 -5.07 18.71
C ARG A 9 -4.49 -5.14 17.29
N PRO A 10 -3.69 -4.90 16.22
CA PRO A 10 -4.17 -5.03 14.86
C PRO A 10 -4.52 -6.51 14.58
N ALA A 11 -5.76 -6.73 14.10
CA ALA A 11 -6.21 -8.04 13.64
C ALA A 11 -5.63 -8.31 12.24
N GLY A 12 -4.40 -8.83 12.18
CA GLY A 12 -3.71 -9.25 10.97
C GLY A 12 -2.45 -10.03 11.33
N ALA A 13 -2.09 -11.03 10.54
CA ALA A 13 -0.85 -11.78 10.73
C ALA A 13 0.35 -10.86 10.48
N ILE A 14 1.01 -10.42 11.56
CA ILE A 14 2.26 -9.66 11.50
C ILE A 14 3.38 -10.66 11.16
N LEU A 15 4.02 -10.48 10.02
CA LEU A 15 5.22 -11.25 9.64
C LEU A 15 6.38 -10.82 10.56
N HIS A 16 6.76 -11.71 11.48
CA HIS A 16 7.75 -11.44 12.52
C HIS A 16 9.21 -11.43 12.03
N SER A 17 9.49 -11.53 10.73
CA SER A 17 10.85 -11.46 10.21
C SER A 17 10.93 -10.66 8.90
N ALA A 18 11.31 -9.41 9.00
CA ALA A 18 11.49 -8.52 7.85
C ALA A 18 12.57 -9.01 6.87
N ARG A 19 13.59 -9.74 7.37
CA ARG A 19 14.63 -10.33 6.49
C ARG A 19 14.08 -11.49 5.67
N LEU A 20 13.26 -12.35 6.30
CA LEU A 20 12.62 -13.46 5.62
C LEU A 20 11.60 -12.97 4.60
N TYR A 21 10.89 -11.88 4.91
CA TYR A 21 9.95 -11.24 3.98
C TYR A 21 10.67 -10.74 2.72
N ASP A 22 11.75 -9.95 2.86
CA ASP A 22 12.53 -9.47 1.71
C ASP A 22 13.05 -10.65 0.86
N ALA A 23 13.55 -11.72 1.50
CA ALA A 23 14.03 -12.90 0.81
C ALA A 23 12.90 -13.65 0.08
N LEU A 24 11.72 -13.79 0.71
CA LEU A 24 10.55 -14.42 0.11
C LEU A 24 10.02 -13.62 -1.08
N VAL A 25 9.94 -12.29 -0.96
CA VAL A 25 9.52 -11.40 -2.05
C VAL A 25 10.52 -11.47 -3.20
N TRP A 26 11.83 -11.42 -2.90
CA TRP A 26 12.88 -11.57 -3.91
C TRP A 26 12.79 -12.90 -4.65
N PHE A 27 12.66 -14.01 -3.92
CA PHE A 27 12.53 -15.35 -4.51
C PHE A 27 11.22 -15.50 -5.30
N ALA A 28 10.10 -15.01 -4.76
CA ALA A 28 8.80 -15.06 -5.39
C ALA A 28 8.74 -14.27 -6.69
N LEU A 29 9.48 -13.16 -6.77
CA LEU A 29 9.61 -12.31 -7.96
C LEU A 29 10.83 -12.67 -8.83
N ARG A 30 11.57 -13.72 -8.49
CA ARG A 30 12.78 -14.15 -9.22
C ARG A 30 13.77 -13.00 -9.46
N GLY A 31 14.03 -12.17 -8.47
CA GLY A 31 14.92 -11.01 -8.57
C GLY A 31 14.34 -9.80 -9.32
N ARG A 32 13.09 -9.85 -9.77
CA ARG A 32 12.43 -8.77 -10.54
C ARG A 32 11.70 -7.75 -9.65
N GLU A 33 11.94 -7.76 -8.33
CA GLU A 33 11.24 -6.86 -7.40
C GLU A 33 11.40 -5.39 -7.83
N ARG A 34 12.61 -4.96 -8.18
CA ARG A 34 12.86 -3.58 -8.59
C ARG A 34 12.08 -3.19 -9.85
N GLN A 35 12.03 -4.10 -10.84
CA GLN A 35 11.25 -3.87 -12.06
C GLN A 35 9.74 -3.75 -11.77
N LEU A 36 9.20 -4.61 -10.88
CA LEU A 36 7.82 -4.50 -10.45
C LEU A 36 7.56 -3.15 -9.77
N ARG A 37 8.41 -2.77 -8.79
CA ARG A 37 8.26 -1.50 -8.07
C ARG A 37 8.32 -0.29 -9.01
N GLN A 38 9.26 -0.30 -9.96
CA GLN A 38 9.33 0.74 -11.00
C GLN A 38 8.04 0.81 -11.80
N ARG A 39 7.52 -0.32 -12.28
CA ARG A 39 6.25 -0.37 -13.01
C ARG A 39 5.07 0.17 -12.20
N LEU A 40 5.02 -0.07 -10.88
CA LEU A 40 3.98 0.49 -10.02
C LEU A 40 4.10 2.01 -9.91
N LEU A 41 5.31 2.55 -9.83
CA LEU A 41 5.54 4.00 -9.83
C LEU A 41 5.19 4.63 -11.19
N ASP A 42 5.50 3.98 -12.30
CA ASP A 42 5.09 4.42 -13.64
C ASP A 42 3.55 4.46 -13.75
N LEU A 43 2.86 3.42 -13.29
CA LEU A 43 1.39 3.36 -13.25
C LEU A 43 0.78 4.45 -12.36
N SER A 44 1.43 4.80 -11.25
CA SER A 44 0.96 5.85 -10.34
C SER A 44 1.08 7.25 -10.92
N GLY A 45 1.89 7.41 -11.96
CA GLY A 45 2.18 8.72 -12.55
C GLY A 45 2.91 9.65 -11.58
N VAL A 46 3.75 9.11 -10.67
CA VAL A 46 4.55 9.91 -9.72
C VAL A 46 5.46 10.90 -10.47
N ARG A 47 5.60 12.12 -9.94
CA ARG A 47 6.33 13.22 -10.57
C ARG A 47 7.36 13.84 -9.63
N SER A 48 8.36 14.48 -10.19
CA SER A 48 9.31 15.29 -9.43
C SER A 48 8.59 16.39 -8.62
N GLY A 49 9.04 16.59 -7.38
CA GLY A 49 8.49 17.59 -6.47
C GLY A 49 7.24 17.17 -5.71
N GLU A 50 6.63 16.03 -6.01
CA GLU A 50 5.40 15.58 -5.34
C GLU A 50 5.65 15.13 -3.89
N SER A 51 4.60 15.26 -3.07
CA SER A 51 4.49 14.64 -1.74
C SER A 51 3.80 13.29 -1.86
N VAL A 52 4.48 12.20 -1.51
CA VAL A 52 4.01 10.83 -1.69
C VAL A 52 3.85 10.14 -0.33
N LEU A 53 2.73 9.44 -0.15
CA LEU A 53 2.45 8.56 0.98
C LEU A 53 2.47 7.10 0.53
N ASP A 54 3.23 6.23 1.21
CA ASP A 54 3.24 4.78 0.98
C ASP A 54 2.65 4.07 2.21
N VAL A 55 1.40 3.59 2.11
CA VAL A 55 0.66 2.93 3.20
C VAL A 55 0.88 1.43 3.14
N GLY A 56 1.27 0.84 4.27
CA GLY A 56 1.76 -0.54 4.33
C GLY A 56 3.11 -0.67 3.62
N CYS A 57 4.02 0.27 3.87
CA CYS A 57 5.28 0.40 3.14
C CYS A 57 6.26 -0.76 3.39
N GLY A 58 6.02 -1.60 4.41
CA GLY A 58 6.87 -2.72 4.78
C GLY A 58 8.32 -2.30 4.98
N THR A 59 9.25 -2.93 4.27
CA THR A 59 10.69 -2.61 4.33
C THR A 59 11.10 -1.40 3.48
N GLY A 60 10.14 -0.59 3.01
CA GLY A 60 10.34 0.72 2.40
C GLY A 60 10.88 0.72 0.97
N THR A 61 10.92 -0.41 0.27
CA THR A 61 11.51 -0.46 -1.08
C THR A 61 10.80 0.47 -2.06
N LEU A 62 9.45 0.52 -2.04
CA LEU A 62 8.67 1.38 -2.93
C LEU A 62 8.83 2.86 -2.56
N ALA A 63 8.74 3.19 -1.26
CA ALA A 63 8.94 4.54 -0.74
C ALA A 63 10.33 5.11 -1.10
N ILE A 64 11.39 4.30 -1.00
CA ILE A 64 12.76 4.68 -1.39
C ILE A 64 12.86 4.99 -2.89
N LEU A 65 12.29 4.14 -3.74
CA LEU A 65 12.26 4.38 -5.19
C LEU A 65 11.40 5.62 -5.54
N ALA A 66 10.26 5.81 -4.87
CA ALA A 66 9.45 7.02 -5.03
C ALA A 66 10.27 8.28 -4.68
N LYS A 67 11.04 8.25 -3.57
CA LYS A 67 11.91 9.39 -3.18
C LYS A 67 12.97 9.70 -4.22
N GLN A 68 13.53 8.71 -4.89
CA GLN A 68 14.48 8.93 -5.98
C GLN A 68 13.85 9.64 -7.17
N ILE A 69 12.54 9.38 -7.44
CA ILE A 69 11.81 10.03 -8.54
C ILE A 69 11.37 11.44 -8.17
N VAL A 70 10.80 11.64 -6.98
CA VAL A 70 10.32 12.97 -6.58
C VAL A 70 11.48 13.94 -6.32
N GLY A 71 12.67 13.44 -6.09
CA GLY A 71 13.88 14.24 -5.96
C GLY A 71 13.96 15.06 -4.65
N PRO A 72 14.86 16.05 -4.60
CA PRO A 72 15.13 16.82 -3.39
C PRO A 72 13.94 17.69 -2.95
N SER A 73 13.18 18.24 -3.91
CA SER A 73 12.01 19.11 -3.64
C SER A 73 10.76 18.34 -3.24
N GLY A 74 10.67 17.03 -3.54
CA GLY A 74 9.55 16.19 -3.16
C GLY A 74 9.75 15.54 -1.79
N THR A 75 8.65 15.08 -1.19
CA THR A 75 8.67 14.41 0.11
C THR A 75 8.06 13.02 0.01
N VAL A 76 8.55 12.08 0.83
CA VAL A 76 7.95 10.73 0.92
C VAL A 76 7.78 10.35 2.39
N CYS A 77 6.57 9.85 2.71
CA CYS A 77 6.25 9.28 4.01
C CYS A 77 5.82 7.83 3.82
N GLY A 78 6.45 6.89 4.52
CA GLY A 78 6.04 5.50 4.60
C GLY A 78 5.35 5.22 5.94
N VAL A 79 4.21 4.55 5.91
CA VAL A 79 3.48 4.14 7.12
C VAL A 79 3.35 2.62 7.15
N ASP A 80 3.67 2.00 8.28
CA ASP A 80 3.49 0.56 8.49
C ASP A 80 3.19 0.24 9.95
N ALA A 81 2.38 -0.78 10.20
CA ALA A 81 2.04 -1.22 11.55
C ALA A 81 3.16 -2.00 12.24
N SER A 82 4.17 -2.47 11.49
CA SER A 82 5.30 -3.23 12.00
C SER A 82 6.52 -2.35 12.24
N ALA A 83 6.86 -2.13 13.51
CA ALA A 83 8.08 -1.41 13.88
C ALA A 83 9.36 -2.10 13.36
N GLU A 84 9.37 -3.45 13.25
CA GLU A 84 10.50 -4.20 12.69
C GLU A 84 10.70 -3.91 11.20
N MET A 85 9.59 -3.87 10.41
CA MET A 85 9.64 -3.48 9.00
C MET A 85 10.19 -2.08 8.82
N LEU A 86 9.73 -1.13 9.65
CA LEU A 86 10.20 0.26 9.60
C LEU A 86 11.66 0.43 10.02
N ALA A 87 12.15 -0.34 10.99
CA ALA A 87 13.56 -0.32 11.33
C ALA A 87 14.43 -0.71 10.12
N ARG A 88 14.00 -1.73 9.37
CA ARG A 88 14.66 -2.14 8.13
C ARG A 88 14.50 -1.11 7.01
N ALA A 89 13.33 -0.49 6.89
CA ALA A 89 13.09 0.57 5.91
C ALA A 89 14.03 1.77 6.13
N ARG A 90 14.16 2.25 7.37
CA ARG A 90 15.12 3.30 7.72
C ARG A 90 16.55 2.94 7.36
N SER A 91 16.98 1.71 7.70
CA SER A 91 18.31 1.22 7.36
C SER A 91 18.55 1.14 5.85
N LYS A 92 17.53 0.78 5.05
CA LYS A 92 17.61 0.76 3.58
C LYS A 92 17.67 2.18 3.00
N ALA A 93 16.88 3.12 3.52
CA ALA A 93 16.88 4.52 3.08
C ALA A 93 18.26 5.19 3.32
N VAL A 94 18.85 4.99 4.50
CA VAL A 94 20.21 5.47 4.80
C VAL A 94 21.23 4.92 3.80
N ARG A 95 21.19 3.61 3.50
CA ARG A 95 22.11 3.00 2.52
C ARG A 95 21.86 3.48 1.09
N ALA A 96 20.64 3.86 0.76
CA ALA A 96 20.28 4.42 -0.53
C ALA A 96 20.61 5.93 -0.64
N GLY A 97 21.02 6.59 0.44
CA GLY A 97 21.33 8.02 0.47
C GLY A 97 20.10 8.90 0.25
N VAL A 98 18.90 8.42 0.67
CA VAL A 98 17.64 9.18 0.52
C VAL A 98 16.95 9.39 1.84
N GLU A 99 16.28 10.54 1.98
CA GLU A 99 15.49 10.88 3.15
C GLU A 99 14.02 10.48 2.92
N VAL A 100 13.53 9.55 3.73
CA VAL A 100 12.12 9.12 3.77
C VAL A 100 11.66 9.13 5.21
N ARG A 101 10.53 9.78 5.49
CA ARG A 101 9.89 9.74 6.81
C ARG A 101 9.16 8.40 6.98
N PHE A 102 9.39 7.71 8.09
CA PHE A 102 8.71 6.44 8.39
C PHE A 102 7.98 6.53 9.74
N GLU A 103 6.66 6.26 9.71
CA GLU A 103 5.75 6.35 10.85
C GLU A 103 5.16 4.98 11.19
N ASN A 104 5.16 4.64 12.49
CA ASN A 104 4.55 3.40 12.94
C ASN A 104 3.08 3.64 13.30
N ALA A 105 2.18 3.24 12.42
CA ALA A 105 0.73 3.39 12.62
C ALA A 105 -0.06 2.37 11.82
N ALA A 106 -1.31 2.20 12.20
CA ALA A 106 -2.27 1.42 11.43
C ALA A 106 -2.76 2.22 10.22
N ALA A 107 -3.02 1.52 9.12
CA ALA A 107 -3.53 2.14 7.88
C ALA A 107 -4.90 2.83 8.03
N GLN A 108 -5.66 2.48 9.09
CA GLN A 108 -6.96 3.04 9.40
C GLN A 108 -6.91 4.36 10.21
N ALA A 109 -5.72 4.78 10.63
CA ALA A 109 -5.50 5.99 11.41
C ALA A 109 -4.12 6.55 11.09
N LEU A 110 -4.03 7.26 9.97
CA LEU A 110 -2.76 7.77 9.44
C LEU A 110 -2.30 9.00 10.24
N PRO A 111 -1.08 8.99 10.81
CA PRO A 111 -0.57 10.07 11.66
C PRO A 111 0.01 11.22 10.82
N VAL A 112 -0.77 11.65 9.83
CA VAL A 112 -0.36 12.70 8.88
C VAL A 112 -1.50 13.70 8.68
N PRO A 113 -1.20 14.97 8.34
CA PRO A 113 -2.21 16.01 8.15
C PRO A 113 -3.15 15.74 6.97
N ASP A 114 -4.30 16.39 6.98
CA ASP A 114 -5.24 16.44 5.87
C ASP A 114 -4.62 17.10 4.64
N SER A 115 -5.05 16.74 3.45
CA SER A 115 -4.72 17.40 2.18
C SER A 115 -3.22 17.69 2.00
N SER A 116 -2.35 16.75 2.41
CA SER A 116 -0.89 16.95 2.42
C SER A 116 -0.13 16.17 1.35
N PHE A 117 -0.80 15.23 0.67
CA PHE A 117 -0.14 14.39 -0.33
C PHE A 117 -0.74 14.53 -1.72
N ASP A 118 0.13 14.52 -2.73
CA ASP A 118 -0.24 14.51 -4.14
C ASP A 118 -0.54 13.09 -4.64
N LEU A 119 0.10 12.09 -4.02
CA LEU A 119 -0.04 10.68 -4.37
C LEU A 119 -0.03 9.81 -3.11
N ALA A 120 -0.97 8.86 -3.03
CA ALA A 120 -0.94 7.78 -2.06
C ALA A 120 -0.75 6.43 -2.77
N LEU A 121 0.10 5.59 -2.21
CA LEU A 121 0.39 4.24 -2.66
C LEU A 121 -0.04 3.25 -1.58
N GLY A 122 -0.65 2.12 -1.97
CA GLY A 122 -0.92 1.00 -1.08
C GLY A 122 -0.73 -0.31 -1.84
N THR A 123 0.34 -1.05 -1.54
CA THR A 123 0.71 -2.20 -2.34
C THR A 123 0.82 -3.48 -1.52
N MET A 124 0.09 -4.53 -1.94
CA MET A 124 0.10 -5.86 -1.32
C MET A 124 -0.21 -5.84 0.19
N MET A 125 -1.17 -4.99 0.61
CA MET A 125 -1.54 -4.82 2.01
C MET A 125 -3.05 -4.98 2.28
N LEU A 126 -3.90 -4.77 1.26
CA LEU A 126 -5.35 -4.80 1.44
C LEU A 126 -5.86 -6.18 1.82
N HIS A 127 -5.21 -7.25 1.34
CA HIS A 127 -5.56 -8.62 1.68
C HIS A 127 -5.37 -8.96 3.18
N HIS A 128 -4.61 -8.15 3.92
CA HIS A 128 -4.47 -8.25 5.37
C HIS A 128 -5.59 -7.52 6.13
N LEU A 129 -6.37 -6.66 5.47
CA LEU A 129 -7.40 -5.84 6.08
C LEU A 129 -8.79 -6.46 5.92
N GLY A 130 -9.55 -6.54 7.00
CA GLY A 130 -10.98 -6.83 6.94
C GLY A 130 -11.77 -5.68 6.29
N ARG A 131 -13.04 -5.95 5.94
CA ARG A 131 -13.91 -4.98 5.23
C ARG A 131 -14.00 -3.61 5.94
N ALA A 132 -14.24 -3.60 7.24
CA ALA A 132 -14.34 -2.35 8.01
C ALA A 132 -13.03 -1.55 7.98
N ALA A 133 -11.87 -2.23 8.11
CA ALA A 133 -10.56 -1.60 8.06
C ALA A 133 -10.24 -1.02 6.67
N ARG A 134 -10.71 -1.67 5.58
CA ARG A 134 -10.59 -1.13 4.22
C ARG A 134 -11.43 0.13 4.03
N GLN A 135 -12.64 0.18 4.62
CA GLN A 135 -13.50 1.38 4.59
C GLN A 135 -12.83 2.55 5.32
N GLN A 136 -12.27 2.31 6.51
CA GLN A 136 -11.51 3.32 7.25
C GLN A 136 -10.28 3.79 6.49
N LEU A 137 -9.52 2.86 5.89
CA LEU A 137 -8.39 3.21 5.02
C LEU A 137 -8.82 4.12 3.87
N ALA A 138 -9.91 3.80 3.17
CA ALA A 138 -10.38 4.62 2.04
C ALA A 138 -10.76 6.04 2.49
N ALA A 139 -11.39 6.18 3.66
CA ALA A 139 -11.68 7.49 4.25
C ALA A 139 -10.39 8.26 4.62
N GLU A 140 -9.40 7.57 5.21
CA GLU A 140 -8.10 8.16 5.52
C GLU A 140 -7.33 8.59 4.26
N LEU A 141 -7.32 7.76 3.22
CA LEU A 141 -6.71 8.12 1.93
C LEU A 141 -7.37 9.37 1.32
N ARG A 142 -8.71 9.47 1.42
CA ARG A 142 -9.43 10.67 0.97
C ARG A 142 -9.08 11.90 1.80
N ARG A 143 -8.94 11.78 3.11
CA ARG A 143 -8.58 12.87 4.03
C ARG A 143 -7.19 13.41 3.75
N VAL A 144 -6.20 12.55 3.57
CA VAL A 144 -4.79 12.94 3.47
C VAL A 144 -4.38 13.43 2.08
N LEU A 145 -5.13 13.04 1.03
CA LEU A 145 -4.87 13.50 -0.33
C LEU A 145 -5.39 14.92 -0.55
N LYS A 146 -4.58 15.70 -1.25
CA LYS A 146 -4.99 17.01 -1.76
C LYS A 146 -6.15 16.87 -2.75
N PRO A 147 -6.95 17.92 -2.99
CA PRO A 147 -7.85 17.98 -4.13
C PRO A 147 -7.10 17.63 -5.42
N GLY A 148 -7.66 16.73 -6.24
CA GLY A 148 -6.99 16.23 -7.44
C GLY A 148 -5.82 15.26 -7.19
N GLY A 149 -5.49 14.95 -5.94
CA GLY A 149 -4.49 13.95 -5.58
C GLY A 149 -4.90 12.54 -6.03
N ARG A 150 -3.93 11.66 -6.20
CA ARG A 150 -4.13 10.31 -6.76
C ARG A 150 -3.89 9.23 -5.73
N VAL A 151 -4.59 8.11 -5.87
CA VAL A 151 -4.30 6.88 -5.11
C VAL A 151 -4.08 5.72 -6.05
N LEU A 152 -2.99 4.97 -5.85
CA LEU A 152 -2.74 3.69 -6.50
C LEU A 152 -2.80 2.56 -5.45
N LEU A 153 -3.78 1.68 -5.57
CA LEU A 153 -3.87 0.46 -4.79
C LEU A 153 -3.52 -0.75 -5.67
N VAL A 154 -2.67 -1.63 -5.17
CA VAL A 154 -2.24 -2.85 -5.90
C VAL A 154 -2.32 -4.04 -4.97
N ASP A 155 -3.05 -5.08 -5.37
CA ASP A 155 -3.11 -6.31 -4.58
C ASP A 155 -3.38 -7.55 -5.46
N PHE A 156 -3.35 -8.72 -4.82
CA PHE A 156 -3.64 -9.98 -5.47
C PHE A 156 -5.15 -10.10 -5.71
N ALA A 157 -5.56 -10.15 -6.98
CA ALA A 157 -6.94 -10.41 -7.34
C ALA A 157 -7.31 -11.87 -7.09
N LYS A 158 -8.59 -12.10 -6.81
CA LYS A 158 -9.14 -13.46 -6.81
C LYS A 158 -8.92 -14.08 -8.18
N PRO A 159 -8.43 -15.32 -8.27
CA PRO A 159 -8.41 -16.03 -9.55
C PRO A 159 -9.83 -16.06 -10.13
N GLU A 160 -9.98 -15.74 -11.40
CA GLU A 160 -11.24 -16.04 -12.10
C GLU A 160 -11.55 -17.51 -11.87
N ALA A 161 -12.74 -17.79 -11.31
CA ALA A 161 -13.17 -19.14 -11.02
C ALA A 161 -13.14 -19.94 -12.32
N THR A 162 -12.11 -20.74 -12.52
CA THR A 162 -12.10 -21.76 -13.54
C THR A 162 -13.29 -22.68 -13.23
N ARG A 163 -14.33 -22.56 -14.05
CA ARG A 163 -15.48 -23.47 -14.06
C ARG A 163 -14.97 -24.90 -14.06
N ARG A 164 -15.33 -25.65 -13.00
CA ARG A 164 -15.19 -27.09 -12.79
C ARG A 164 -14.13 -27.53 -11.77
N GLY A 165 -14.64 -27.97 -10.60
CA GLY A 165 -13.91 -28.80 -9.64
C GLY A 165 -14.43 -28.67 -8.21
N PHE A 166 -15.20 -29.68 -7.77
CA PHE A 166 -15.85 -29.75 -6.44
C PHE A 166 -14.86 -29.86 -5.24
N ALA A 167 -13.55 -29.83 -5.49
CA ALA A 167 -12.51 -30.07 -4.49
C ALA A 167 -11.82 -28.76 -3.96
N GLY A 168 -12.25 -27.58 -4.40
CA GLY A 168 -11.58 -26.29 -4.07
C GLY A 168 -12.13 -25.54 -2.85
N HIS A 169 -13.14 -26.06 -2.14
CA HIS A 169 -13.94 -25.24 -1.20
C HIS A 169 -13.27 -24.93 0.14
N PHE A 170 -12.12 -25.51 0.48
CA PHE A 170 -11.55 -25.40 1.84
C PHE A 170 -10.23 -24.60 1.98
N ARG A 171 -9.61 -24.10 0.90
CA ARG A 171 -8.26 -23.52 0.97
C ARG A 171 -8.11 -22.04 0.65
N HIS A 172 -9.18 -21.25 0.42
CA HIS A 172 -9.04 -19.88 -0.15
C HIS A 172 -9.87 -18.79 0.53
N ARG A 173 -9.89 -18.69 1.86
CA ARG A 173 -10.59 -17.57 2.54
C ARG A 173 -9.69 -16.41 2.99
N GLN A 174 -8.36 -16.48 2.84
CA GLN A 174 -7.45 -15.39 3.24
C GLN A 174 -6.42 -15.17 2.13
N GLY A 175 -6.32 -13.95 1.60
CA GLY A 175 -5.21 -13.54 0.75
C GLY A 175 -5.52 -12.99 -0.64
N HIS A 176 -6.78 -12.82 -1.02
CA HIS A 176 -7.14 -12.21 -2.31
C HIS A 176 -8.21 -11.16 -2.14
N VAL A 177 -8.14 -10.11 -2.96
CA VAL A 177 -9.08 -8.99 -2.95
C VAL A 177 -9.90 -9.01 -4.25
N ASP A 178 -11.18 -8.74 -4.16
CA ASP A 178 -12.00 -8.52 -5.34
C ASP A 178 -11.74 -7.11 -5.87
N VAL A 179 -11.34 -6.98 -7.14
CA VAL A 179 -11.06 -5.68 -7.75
C VAL A 179 -12.31 -4.81 -7.78
N ALA A 180 -13.48 -5.40 -8.04
CA ALA A 180 -14.75 -4.69 -8.03
C ALA A 180 -15.07 -4.12 -6.63
N ASP A 181 -14.75 -4.86 -5.56
CA ASP A 181 -14.91 -4.37 -4.19
C ASP A 181 -14.01 -3.15 -3.91
N ILE A 182 -12.79 -3.11 -4.48
CA ILE A 182 -11.88 -1.96 -4.31
C ILE A 182 -12.36 -0.76 -5.10
N VAL A 183 -12.83 -0.96 -6.33
CA VAL A 183 -13.44 0.12 -7.14
C VAL A 183 -14.62 0.73 -6.38
N ALA A 184 -15.60 -0.08 -5.96
CA ALA A 184 -16.76 0.38 -5.21
C ALA A 184 -16.38 1.07 -3.88
N LEU A 185 -15.33 0.58 -3.20
CA LEU A 185 -14.81 1.17 -1.97
C LEU A 185 -14.29 2.59 -2.20
N LEU A 186 -13.49 2.80 -3.26
CA LEU A 186 -12.94 4.11 -3.58
C LEU A 186 -14.03 5.09 -4.05
N GLU A 187 -14.97 4.63 -4.89
CA GLU A 187 -16.12 5.44 -5.31
C GLU A 187 -16.98 5.89 -4.13
N ALA A 188 -17.27 4.96 -3.19
CA ALA A 188 -18.01 5.27 -1.97
C ALA A 188 -17.28 6.25 -1.04
N ALA A 189 -15.95 6.29 -1.08
CA ALA A 189 -15.12 7.26 -0.35
C ALA A 189 -14.97 8.60 -1.06
N GLY A 190 -15.62 8.81 -2.22
CA GLY A 190 -15.59 10.07 -2.96
C GLY A 190 -14.44 10.21 -3.96
N PHE A 191 -13.77 9.11 -4.32
CA PHE A 191 -12.82 9.12 -5.42
C PHE A 191 -13.53 9.07 -6.78
N ARG A 192 -12.89 9.65 -7.80
CA ARG A 192 -13.38 9.71 -9.18
C ARG A 192 -12.34 9.15 -10.15
N SER A 193 -12.74 9.02 -11.42
CA SER A 193 -11.87 8.50 -12.49
C SER A 193 -11.22 7.17 -12.12
N VAL A 194 -11.99 6.29 -11.47
CA VAL A 194 -11.49 5.00 -11.01
C VAL A 194 -11.22 4.09 -12.19
N THR A 195 -9.98 3.69 -12.35
CA THR A 195 -9.53 2.75 -13.40
C THR A 195 -8.85 1.56 -12.73
N SER A 196 -8.97 0.39 -13.34
CA SER A 196 -8.34 -0.83 -12.85
C SER A 196 -7.78 -1.66 -14.00
N GLY A 197 -6.80 -2.51 -13.69
CA GLY A 197 -6.18 -3.37 -14.68
C GLY A 197 -5.15 -4.31 -14.08
N VAL A 198 -4.50 -5.07 -14.96
CA VAL A 198 -3.44 -6.03 -14.57
C VAL A 198 -2.09 -5.33 -14.54
N VAL A 199 -1.29 -5.64 -13.52
CA VAL A 199 0.10 -5.14 -13.44
C VAL A 199 1.02 -5.88 -14.42
N GLY A 200 0.62 -7.08 -14.89
CA GLY A 200 1.42 -7.93 -15.78
C GLY A 200 2.44 -8.80 -15.03
N VAL A 201 2.31 -8.91 -13.72
CA VAL A 201 3.12 -9.81 -12.87
C VAL A 201 2.18 -10.62 -11.99
N LYS A 202 2.15 -11.95 -12.17
CA LYS A 202 1.25 -12.87 -11.45
C LYS A 202 -0.22 -12.37 -11.52
N ASN A 203 -0.97 -12.53 -10.43
CA ASN A 203 -2.36 -12.07 -10.30
C ASN A 203 -2.43 -10.69 -9.64
N LEU A 204 -1.44 -9.82 -9.84
CA LEU A 204 -1.48 -8.46 -9.32
C LEU A 204 -2.34 -7.56 -10.21
N HIS A 205 -3.31 -6.91 -9.58
CA HIS A 205 -4.16 -5.92 -10.20
C HIS A 205 -3.94 -4.57 -9.52
N PHE A 206 -4.10 -3.51 -10.30
CA PHE A 206 -4.08 -2.16 -9.79
C PHE A 206 -5.46 -1.52 -9.86
N THR A 207 -5.71 -0.59 -8.95
CA THR A 207 -6.81 0.37 -9.02
C THR A 207 -6.21 1.75 -8.79
N LEU A 208 -6.38 2.65 -9.76
CA LEU A 208 -5.95 4.04 -9.72
C LEU A 208 -7.18 4.92 -9.68
N ALA A 209 -7.19 5.92 -8.81
CA ALA A 209 -8.30 6.87 -8.68
C ALA A 209 -7.81 8.26 -8.32
N THR A 210 -8.64 9.27 -8.55
CA THR A 210 -8.36 10.68 -8.23
C THR A 210 -9.29 11.14 -7.12
N SER A 211 -8.73 11.86 -6.14
CA SER A 211 -9.50 12.55 -5.09
C SER A 211 -10.34 13.65 -5.73
N SER A 212 -11.65 13.69 -5.45
CA SER A 212 -12.49 14.83 -5.85
C SER A 212 -12.08 16.11 -5.10
N ASP A 213 -12.44 17.23 -5.64
CA ASP A 213 -12.35 18.55 -5.00
C ASP A 213 -13.15 18.61 -3.70
#